data_584c99021790677e185567de8b3c7661
#
_entry.id   584c99021790677e185567de8b3c7661
#
_cell.length_a   1.000
_cell.length_b   1.000
_cell.length_c   1.000
_cell.angle_alpha   90.00
_cell.angle_beta   90.00
_cell.angle_gamma   90.00
#
_symmetry.space_group_name_H-M   'P 1'
#
loop_
_entity.id
_entity.type
_entity.pdbx_description
1 polymer ?
#
loop_
_entity_poly.entity_id
_entity_poly.type
_entity_poly.pdbx_seq_one_letter_code
_entity_poly.pdbx_strand_id
1 'polypeptide(L)'
;MAEARSRTPRHWGFHELHCHVASRIVADAAIRPGDLVLDIGAGTGTLSVPLATAGARVVAIELHPERLQALYERFGSDERGGVRVVRADAGSLRLPRQPFRVVANPPFALTTQIIRRLLAPGSRLVAADLVVPRHVLWRWMDRGAPGAGRWRKEFVLAQGRRVPRSAFRPAAPADCVVLTIRRRTALGRGGR
;
A
#
# COMPACT_ATOMS: atom_id res chain seq x y z
N MET A 1 10.47 -39.71 -11.53
CA MET A 1 10.04 -39.18 -10.23
C MET A 1 10.80 -37.87 -10.00
N ALA A 2 10.16 -36.72 -10.19
CA ALA A 2 10.78 -35.40 -9.99
C ALA A 2 10.50 -34.95 -8.55
N GLU A 3 11.56 -34.82 -7.76
CA GLU A 3 11.50 -34.30 -6.40
C GLU A 3 10.97 -32.87 -6.39
N ALA A 4 9.85 -32.68 -5.70
CA ALA A 4 9.32 -31.36 -5.39
C ALA A 4 10.32 -30.64 -4.49
N ARG A 5 11.05 -29.66 -5.03
CA ARG A 5 11.91 -28.77 -4.27
C ARG A 5 11.06 -28.07 -3.20
N SER A 6 11.28 -28.47 -1.95
CA SER A 6 10.75 -27.83 -0.76
C SER A 6 11.10 -26.33 -0.80
N ARG A 7 10.10 -25.49 -1.08
CA ARG A 7 10.24 -24.03 -0.96
C ARG A 7 10.32 -23.72 0.53
N THR A 8 11.47 -23.28 1.00
CA THR A 8 11.69 -22.75 2.34
C THR A 8 10.50 -21.85 2.75
N PRO A 9 9.95 -22.00 3.98
CA PRO A 9 8.88 -21.15 4.44
C PRO A 9 9.31 -19.69 4.29
N ARG A 10 8.59 -18.92 3.48
CA ARG A 10 8.79 -17.47 3.41
C ARG A 10 8.51 -16.95 4.82
N HIS A 11 9.52 -16.42 5.50
CA HIS A 11 9.33 -15.65 6.72
C HIS A 11 8.46 -14.42 6.37
N TRP A 12 7.17 -14.56 6.56
CA TRP A 12 6.20 -13.48 6.39
C TRP A 12 6.36 -12.52 7.57
N GLY A 13 7.30 -11.59 7.46
CA GLY A 13 7.43 -10.53 8.44
C GLY A 13 6.12 -9.76 8.52
N PHE A 14 5.31 -10.10 9.52
CA PHE A 14 4.02 -9.47 9.74
C PHE A 14 4.11 -8.56 10.96
N HIS A 15 3.88 -7.28 10.75
CA HIS A 15 3.81 -6.26 11.78
C HIS A 15 2.51 -5.48 11.55
N GLU A 16 1.49 -5.81 12.30
CA GLU A 16 0.19 -5.17 12.18
C GLU A 16 0.18 -3.83 12.90
N LEU A 17 -0.37 -2.81 12.26
CA LEU A 17 -0.56 -1.49 12.87
C LEU A 17 -1.61 -1.56 13.99
N HIS A 18 -1.42 -0.79 15.05
CA HIS A 18 -2.52 -0.52 15.99
C HIS A 18 -3.64 0.25 15.29
N CYS A 19 -4.90 -0.09 15.57
CA CYS A 19 -6.09 0.47 14.90
C CYS A 19 -6.11 2.01 14.91
N HIS A 20 -5.76 2.65 16.03
CA HIS A 20 -5.73 4.12 16.14
C HIS A 20 -4.67 4.76 15.23
N VAL A 21 -3.53 4.07 14.97
CA VAL A 21 -2.50 4.55 14.03
C VAL A 21 -3.00 4.39 12.60
N ALA A 22 -3.62 3.25 12.27
CA ALA A 22 -4.21 3.01 10.95
C ALA A 22 -5.27 4.07 10.62
N SER A 23 -6.17 4.38 11.56
CA SER A 23 -7.19 5.42 11.38
C SER A 23 -6.57 6.80 11.11
N ARG A 24 -5.48 7.16 11.79
CA ARG A 24 -4.76 8.42 11.55
C ARG A 24 -4.10 8.45 10.18
N ILE A 25 -3.51 7.33 9.73
CA ILE A 25 -2.90 7.25 8.39
C ILE A 25 -3.98 7.43 7.31
N VAL A 26 -5.14 6.81 7.47
CA VAL A 26 -6.26 6.96 6.52
C VAL A 26 -6.80 8.40 6.52
N ALA A 27 -6.92 9.03 7.68
CA ALA A 27 -7.33 10.45 7.77
C ALA A 27 -6.35 11.37 7.03
N ASP A 28 -5.01 11.16 7.20
CA ASP A 28 -3.99 11.94 6.50
C ASP A 28 -4.00 11.70 4.97
N ALA A 29 -4.42 10.53 4.52
CA ALA A 29 -4.48 10.18 3.11
C ALA A 29 -5.59 10.94 2.34
N ALA A 30 -6.49 11.64 3.04
CA ALA A 30 -7.58 12.43 2.48
C ALA A 30 -8.40 11.66 1.43
N ILE A 31 -8.85 10.45 1.81
CA ILE A 31 -9.68 9.59 0.99
C ILE A 31 -11.07 10.23 0.80
N ARG A 32 -11.60 10.13 -0.40
CA ARG A 32 -12.95 10.61 -0.74
C ARG A 32 -13.90 9.44 -0.96
N PRO A 33 -15.19 9.59 -0.65
CA PRO A 33 -16.17 8.58 -1.00
C PRO A 33 -16.11 8.22 -2.50
N GLY A 34 -16.12 6.92 -2.79
CA GLY A 34 -16.00 6.40 -4.15
C GLY A 34 -14.57 6.23 -4.68
N ASP A 35 -13.53 6.74 -4.01
CA ASP A 35 -12.14 6.49 -4.41
C ASP A 35 -11.88 4.97 -4.46
N LEU A 36 -11.24 4.49 -5.54
CA LEU A 36 -10.69 3.13 -5.59
C LEU A 36 -9.38 3.09 -4.83
N VAL A 37 -9.32 2.34 -3.73
CA VAL A 37 -8.13 2.24 -2.88
C VAL A 37 -7.65 0.80 -2.78
N LEU A 38 -6.36 0.57 -3.05
CA LEU A 38 -5.72 -0.71 -2.82
C LEU A 38 -5.06 -0.71 -1.43
N ASP A 39 -5.38 -1.70 -0.62
CA ASP A 39 -4.67 -2.06 0.61
C ASP A 39 -3.80 -3.28 0.30
N ILE A 40 -2.49 -3.06 0.08
CA ILE A 40 -1.55 -4.07 -0.39
C ILE A 40 -0.85 -4.73 0.80
N GLY A 41 -1.12 -6.02 1.03
CA GLY A 41 -0.72 -6.72 2.25
C GLY A 41 -1.68 -6.37 3.38
N ALA A 42 -2.98 -6.49 3.12
CA ALA A 42 -4.04 -6.00 3.99
C ALA A 42 -4.07 -6.65 5.40
N GLY A 43 -3.36 -7.78 5.57
CA GLY A 43 -3.31 -8.48 6.85
C GLY A 43 -4.70 -8.92 7.30
N THR A 44 -5.12 -8.49 8.49
CA THR A 44 -6.46 -8.74 9.03
C THR A 44 -7.45 -7.59 8.74
N GLY A 45 -7.04 -6.61 7.90
CA GLY A 45 -7.90 -5.50 7.47
C GLY A 45 -7.81 -4.24 8.33
N THR A 46 -6.73 -4.07 9.07
CA THR A 46 -6.56 -2.92 10.00
C THR A 46 -6.61 -1.58 9.27
N LEU A 47 -6.10 -1.46 8.03
CA LEU A 47 -6.27 -0.28 7.18
C LEU A 47 -7.57 -0.34 6.37
N SER A 48 -8.00 -1.54 5.94
CA SER A 48 -9.20 -1.70 5.11
C SER A 48 -10.46 -1.21 5.82
N VAL A 49 -10.60 -1.40 7.15
CA VAL A 49 -11.75 -0.93 7.93
C VAL A 49 -11.91 0.60 7.86
N PRO A 50 -10.94 1.42 8.30
CA PRO A 50 -11.09 2.87 8.24
C PRO A 50 -11.18 3.42 6.80
N LEU A 51 -10.60 2.72 5.79
CA LEU A 51 -10.78 3.07 4.38
C LEU A 51 -12.24 2.89 3.93
N ALA A 52 -12.86 1.76 4.28
CA ALA A 52 -14.27 1.51 3.98
C ALA A 52 -15.18 2.52 4.72
N THR A 53 -14.89 2.81 5.99
CA THR A 53 -15.59 3.82 6.78
C THR A 53 -15.50 5.22 6.14
N ALA A 54 -14.40 5.55 5.48
CA ALA A 54 -14.24 6.79 4.72
C ALA A 54 -14.99 6.77 3.37
N GLY A 55 -15.72 5.70 3.05
CA GLY A 55 -16.52 5.57 1.83
C GLY A 55 -15.73 5.13 0.61
N ALA A 56 -14.49 4.64 0.77
CA ALA A 56 -13.71 4.12 -0.34
C ALA A 56 -14.26 2.78 -0.87
N ARG A 57 -14.02 2.51 -2.15
CA ARG A 57 -14.08 1.16 -2.71
C ARG A 57 -12.72 0.50 -2.52
N VAL A 58 -12.61 -0.35 -1.50
CA VAL A 58 -11.35 -0.95 -1.09
C VAL A 58 -11.12 -2.28 -1.80
N VAL A 59 -9.89 -2.48 -2.30
CA VAL A 59 -9.41 -3.80 -2.71
C VAL A 59 -8.35 -4.23 -1.71
N ALA A 60 -8.72 -5.12 -0.80
CA ALA A 60 -7.85 -5.70 0.23
C ALA A 60 -7.09 -6.89 -0.36
N ILE A 61 -5.77 -6.75 -0.52
CA ILE A 61 -4.92 -7.74 -1.19
C ILE A 61 -4.07 -8.44 -0.15
N GLU A 62 -4.24 -9.75 -0.02
CA GLU A 62 -3.47 -10.57 0.93
C GLU A 62 -3.15 -11.93 0.28
N LEU A 63 -2.00 -12.51 0.64
CA LEU A 63 -1.57 -13.80 0.14
C LEU A 63 -1.59 -14.89 1.22
N HIS A 64 -1.38 -14.52 2.49
CA HIS A 64 -1.29 -15.46 3.60
C HIS A 64 -2.66 -16.10 3.89
N PRO A 65 -2.80 -17.43 3.90
CA PRO A 65 -4.10 -18.09 4.00
C PRO A 65 -4.91 -17.70 5.23
N GLU A 66 -4.30 -17.70 6.43
CA GLU A 66 -5.01 -17.39 7.68
C GLU A 66 -5.49 -15.94 7.73
N ARG A 67 -4.68 -14.98 7.23
CA ARG A 67 -5.06 -13.57 7.18
C ARG A 67 -6.13 -13.31 6.13
N LEU A 68 -6.02 -14.01 5.00
CA LEU A 68 -7.06 -13.99 3.97
C LEU A 68 -8.39 -14.51 4.51
N GLN A 69 -8.36 -15.59 5.30
CA GLN A 69 -9.55 -16.11 5.97
C GLN A 69 -10.15 -15.06 6.93
N ALA A 70 -9.33 -14.42 7.76
CA ALA A 70 -9.77 -13.35 8.66
C ALA A 70 -10.40 -12.15 7.89
N LEU A 71 -9.88 -11.83 6.70
CA LEU A 71 -10.48 -10.81 5.84
C LEU A 71 -11.86 -11.23 5.34
N TYR A 72 -12.03 -12.48 4.87
CA TYR A 72 -13.34 -12.99 4.44
C TYR A 72 -14.34 -13.06 5.58
N GLU A 73 -13.91 -13.45 6.79
CA GLU A 73 -14.77 -13.43 7.99
C GLU A 73 -15.23 -12.02 8.35
N ARG A 74 -14.36 -11.02 8.15
CA ARG A 74 -14.64 -9.62 8.48
C ARG A 74 -15.51 -8.90 7.44
N PHE A 75 -15.27 -9.12 6.16
CA PHE A 75 -15.88 -8.33 5.08
C PHE A 75 -16.84 -9.13 4.19
N GLY A 76 -16.86 -10.45 4.31
CA GLY A 76 -17.62 -11.32 3.43
C GLY A 76 -16.94 -11.54 2.07
N SER A 77 -17.60 -12.32 1.21
CA SER A 77 -17.13 -12.64 -0.15
C SER A 77 -17.76 -11.77 -1.25
N ASP A 78 -18.77 -10.97 -0.91
CA ASP A 78 -19.71 -10.37 -1.85
C ASP A 78 -19.63 -8.83 -1.94
N GLU A 79 -18.49 -8.24 -1.56
CA GLU A 79 -18.22 -6.79 -1.63
C GLU A 79 -19.22 -5.91 -0.82
N ARG A 80 -20.07 -6.51 0.03
CA ARG A 80 -20.93 -5.78 0.95
C ARG A 80 -20.06 -4.97 1.91
N GLY A 81 -20.34 -3.67 2.01
CA GLY A 81 -19.51 -2.75 2.82
C GLY A 81 -18.32 -2.13 2.08
N GLY A 82 -18.26 -2.26 0.74
CA GLY A 82 -17.26 -1.57 -0.09
C GLY A 82 -15.85 -2.15 -0.05
N VAL A 83 -15.66 -3.35 0.50
CA VAL A 83 -14.35 -4.03 0.54
C VAL A 83 -14.38 -5.32 -0.26
N ARG A 84 -13.54 -5.37 -1.29
CA ARG A 84 -13.29 -6.58 -2.07
C ARG A 84 -12.00 -7.24 -1.60
N VAL A 85 -12.09 -8.49 -1.14
CA VAL A 85 -10.93 -9.29 -0.73
C VAL A 85 -10.37 -10.03 -1.93
N VAL A 86 -9.05 -9.92 -2.15
CA VAL A 86 -8.36 -10.54 -3.29
C VAL A 86 -7.13 -11.31 -2.81
N ARG A 87 -7.08 -12.60 -3.14
CA ARG A 87 -5.88 -13.40 -2.94
C ARG A 87 -4.87 -13.13 -4.05
N ALA A 88 -3.80 -12.37 -3.74
CA ALA A 88 -2.74 -12.10 -4.72
C ALA A 88 -1.39 -11.83 -4.05
N ASP A 89 -0.32 -12.11 -4.76
CA ASP A 89 1.05 -11.75 -4.36
C ASP A 89 1.30 -10.26 -4.67
N ALA A 90 1.59 -9.48 -3.63
CA ALA A 90 1.92 -8.06 -3.74
C ALA A 90 3.09 -7.79 -4.71
N GLY A 91 4.03 -8.73 -4.83
CA GLY A 91 5.17 -8.62 -5.73
C GLY A 91 4.79 -8.77 -7.22
N SER A 92 3.70 -9.47 -7.54
CA SER A 92 3.25 -9.72 -8.92
C SER A 92 1.93 -9.04 -9.27
N LEU A 93 1.42 -8.18 -8.39
CA LEU A 93 0.11 -7.54 -8.50
C LEU A 93 -0.05 -6.78 -9.83
N ARG A 94 -1.16 -7.00 -10.52
CA ARG A 94 -1.59 -6.18 -11.67
C ARG A 94 -2.33 -4.95 -11.16
N LEU A 95 -1.85 -3.77 -11.53
CA LEU A 95 -2.47 -2.51 -11.14
C LEU A 95 -3.74 -2.23 -11.97
N PRO A 96 -4.73 -1.52 -11.39
CA PRO A 96 -5.94 -1.12 -12.11
C PRO A 96 -5.64 -0.26 -13.34
N ARG A 97 -6.46 -0.42 -14.38
CA ARG A 97 -6.42 0.42 -15.59
C ARG A 97 -7.16 1.74 -15.44
N GLN A 98 -7.93 1.92 -14.38
CA GLN A 98 -8.61 3.17 -13.98
C GLN A 98 -7.81 3.91 -12.91
N PRO A 99 -8.08 5.20 -12.64
CA PRO A 99 -7.46 5.94 -11.55
C PRO A 99 -7.66 5.21 -10.20
N PHE A 100 -6.59 5.10 -9.42
CA PHE A 100 -6.61 4.44 -8.12
C PHE A 100 -5.66 5.09 -7.13
N ARG A 101 -5.90 4.82 -5.86
CA ARG A 101 -5.04 5.20 -4.73
C ARG A 101 -4.49 3.95 -4.06
N VAL A 102 -3.46 4.12 -3.23
CA VAL A 102 -2.93 3.07 -2.36
C VAL A 102 -2.80 3.62 -0.95
N VAL A 103 -3.31 2.88 0.03
CA VAL A 103 -2.97 3.10 1.45
C VAL A 103 -2.63 1.74 2.00
N ALA A 104 -1.38 1.52 2.39
CA ALA A 104 -0.92 0.18 2.70
C ALA A 104 0.21 0.15 3.74
N ASN A 105 0.26 -0.94 4.50
CA ASN A 105 1.40 -1.37 5.29
C ASN A 105 1.99 -2.64 4.66
N PRO A 106 2.67 -2.53 3.50
CA PRO A 106 3.09 -3.69 2.73
C PRO A 106 4.22 -4.46 3.42
N PRO A 107 4.42 -5.75 3.08
CA PRO A 107 5.58 -6.50 3.56
C PRO A 107 6.87 -5.74 3.23
N PHE A 108 7.71 -5.47 4.24
CA PHE A 108 8.90 -4.63 4.08
C PHE A 108 9.86 -5.12 3.00
N ALA A 109 10.00 -6.44 2.84
CA ALA A 109 10.82 -7.05 1.79
C ALA A 109 10.34 -6.72 0.37
N LEU A 110 9.05 -6.43 0.18
CA LEU A 110 8.45 -6.14 -1.14
C LEU A 110 8.29 -4.64 -1.41
N THR A 111 8.54 -3.77 -0.43
CA THR A 111 8.28 -2.33 -0.51
C THR A 111 8.89 -1.69 -1.75
N THR A 112 10.18 -1.97 -2.02
CA THR A 112 10.87 -1.41 -3.20
C THR A 112 10.24 -1.87 -4.52
N GLN A 113 9.82 -3.13 -4.61
CA GLN A 113 9.18 -3.69 -5.80
C GLN A 113 7.80 -3.06 -6.03
N ILE A 114 7.03 -2.89 -4.96
CA ILE A 114 5.72 -2.23 -4.99
C ILE A 114 5.87 -0.79 -5.47
N ILE A 115 6.78 0.00 -4.88
CA ILE A 115 7.01 1.40 -5.28
C ILE A 115 7.41 1.50 -6.76
N ARG A 116 8.31 0.63 -7.23
CA ARG A 116 8.70 0.59 -8.66
C ARG A 116 7.49 0.37 -9.57
N ARG A 117 6.58 -0.53 -9.21
CA ARG A 117 5.35 -0.78 -9.96
C ARG A 117 4.41 0.41 -9.96
N LEU A 118 4.21 1.02 -8.80
CA LEU A 118 3.34 2.19 -8.66
C LEU A 118 3.83 3.38 -9.49
N LEU A 119 5.14 3.56 -9.60
CA LEU A 119 5.80 4.65 -10.35
C LEU A 119 6.14 4.26 -11.79
N ALA A 120 5.73 3.07 -12.26
CA ALA A 120 6.00 2.64 -13.64
C ALA A 120 5.25 3.52 -14.66
N PRO A 121 5.80 3.69 -15.88
CA PRO A 121 5.11 4.38 -16.96
C PRO A 121 3.74 3.77 -17.22
N GLY A 122 2.75 4.62 -17.47
CA GLY A 122 1.38 4.19 -17.71
C GLY A 122 0.59 3.81 -16.46
N SER A 123 1.20 3.84 -15.26
CA SER A 123 0.46 3.66 -14.01
C SER A 123 -0.66 4.70 -13.90
N ARG A 124 -1.83 4.26 -13.48
CA ARG A 124 -2.99 5.14 -13.21
C ARG A 124 -3.06 5.58 -11.75
N LEU A 125 -1.95 5.44 -11.02
CA LEU A 125 -1.84 5.88 -9.63
C LEU A 125 -2.14 7.39 -9.52
N VAL A 126 -3.04 7.75 -8.61
CA VAL A 126 -3.34 9.14 -8.23
C VAL A 126 -2.53 9.54 -7.00
N ALA A 127 -2.56 8.71 -5.98
CA ALA A 127 -1.84 8.93 -4.73
C ALA A 127 -1.50 7.59 -4.05
N ALA A 128 -0.40 7.56 -3.30
CA ALA A 128 -0.11 6.46 -2.40
C ALA A 128 0.40 6.98 -1.05
N ASP A 129 0.02 6.28 0.01
CA ASP A 129 0.45 6.47 1.39
C ASP A 129 0.92 5.11 1.91
N LEU A 130 2.24 4.88 1.90
CA LEU A 130 2.85 3.59 2.20
C LEU A 130 3.61 3.65 3.52
N VAL A 131 3.31 2.77 4.44
CA VAL A 131 4.12 2.59 5.65
C VAL A 131 5.39 1.85 5.28
N VAL A 132 6.53 2.49 5.43
CA VAL A 132 7.83 1.98 5.01
C VAL A 132 8.90 2.20 6.08
N PRO A 133 9.92 1.33 6.18
CA PRO A 133 11.11 1.62 6.97
C PRO A 133 11.79 2.91 6.51
N ARG A 134 12.36 3.69 7.44
CA ARG A 134 12.97 5.00 7.15
C ARG A 134 14.03 4.96 6.04
N HIS A 135 14.86 3.89 5.99
CA HIS A 135 15.88 3.76 4.96
C HIS A 135 15.30 3.64 3.54
N VAL A 136 14.09 3.05 3.41
CA VAL A 136 13.37 2.98 2.12
C VAL A 136 12.94 4.37 1.69
N LEU A 137 12.38 5.19 2.62
CA LEU A 137 12.04 6.59 2.32
C LEU A 137 13.25 7.33 1.77
N TRP A 138 14.38 7.32 2.49
CA TRP A 138 15.60 8.05 2.09
C TRP A 138 16.09 7.61 0.72
N ARG A 139 16.12 6.30 0.45
CA ARG A 139 16.48 5.75 -0.86
C ARG A 139 15.61 6.28 -2.01
N TRP A 140 14.31 6.47 -1.77
CA TRP A 140 13.38 6.94 -2.81
C TRP A 140 13.35 8.46 -2.93
N MET A 141 13.69 9.19 -1.89
CA MET A 141 13.82 10.65 -1.92
C MET A 141 15.15 11.12 -2.51
N ASP A 142 16.18 10.28 -2.50
CA ASP A 142 17.48 10.59 -3.09
C ASP A 142 17.37 10.91 -4.59
N ARG A 143 18.25 11.80 -5.08
CA ARG A 143 18.29 12.18 -6.51
C ARG A 143 18.65 11.01 -7.42
N GLY A 144 19.48 10.07 -6.92
CA GLY A 144 19.85 8.82 -7.58
C GLY A 144 18.84 7.68 -7.42
N ALA A 145 17.62 7.93 -6.91
CA ALA A 145 16.61 6.89 -6.76
C ALA A 145 16.32 6.17 -8.09
N PRO A 146 16.03 4.85 -8.06
CA PRO A 146 15.82 4.07 -9.27
C PRO A 146 14.73 4.67 -10.18
N GLY A 147 15.10 5.06 -11.40
CA GLY A 147 14.18 5.65 -12.38
C GLY A 147 13.75 7.10 -12.09
N ALA A 148 14.43 7.80 -11.17
CA ALA A 148 14.09 9.15 -10.73
C ALA A 148 13.91 10.16 -11.87
N GLY A 149 14.74 10.12 -12.90
CA GLY A 149 14.63 11.00 -14.07
C GLY A 149 13.30 10.88 -14.82
N ARG A 150 12.60 9.77 -14.67
CA ARG A 150 11.31 9.50 -15.31
C ARG A 150 10.13 9.80 -14.38
N TRP A 151 10.03 9.10 -13.24
CA TRP A 151 8.84 9.22 -12.38
C TRP A 151 8.71 10.59 -11.70
N ARG A 152 9.82 11.32 -11.45
CA ARG A 152 9.77 12.68 -10.87
C ARG A 152 9.06 13.70 -11.75
N LYS A 153 8.93 13.43 -13.05
CA LYS A 153 8.12 14.25 -13.96
C LYS A 153 6.63 14.12 -13.66
N GLU A 154 6.19 12.94 -13.20
CA GLU A 154 4.80 12.64 -12.97
C GLU A 154 4.38 12.66 -11.50
N PHE A 155 5.32 12.44 -10.58
CA PHE A 155 5.02 12.28 -9.16
C PHE A 155 5.92 13.15 -8.26
N VAL A 156 5.34 13.51 -7.10
CA VAL A 156 6.07 14.09 -5.96
C VAL A 156 6.06 13.05 -4.85
N LEU A 157 7.22 12.82 -4.27
CA LEU A 157 7.39 11.98 -3.07
C LEU A 157 7.72 12.89 -1.88
N ALA A 158 7.11 12.60 -0.74
CA ALA A 158 7.39 13.32 0.51
C ALA A 158 7.29 12.38 1.72
N GLN A 159 7.84 12.83 2.83
CA GLN A 159 7.67 12.19 4.12
C GLN A 159 6.34 12.64 4.73
N GLY A 160 5.51 11.69 5.09
CA GLY A 160 4.32 11.89 5.89
C GLY A 160 4.55 11.58 7.37
N ARG A 161 3.53 11.00 8.01
CA ARG A 161 3.52 10.65 9.43
C ARG A 161 4.68 9.73 9.83
N ARG A 162 5.31 10.01 10.97
CA ARG A 162 6.23 9.07 11.63
C ARG A 162 5.42 7.95 12.28
N VAL A 163 5.89 6.71 12.15
CA VAL A 163 5.26 5.50 12.68
C VAL A 163 6.32 4.75 13.51
N PRO A 164 6.36 4.95 14.83
CA PRO A 164 7.37 4.31 15.66
C PRO A 164 7.18 2.79 15.67
N ARG A 165 8.25 2.05 15.95
CA ARG A 165 8.20 0.58 16.02
C ARG A 165 7.14 0.04 16.97
N SER A 166 6.83 0.78 18.04
CA SER A 166 5.79 0.47 19.03
C SER A 166 4.36 0.64 18.50
N ALA A 167 4.18 1.22 17.32
CA ALA A 167 2.88 1.33 16.66
C ALA A 167 2.41 0.02 16.01
N PHE A 168 3.21 -1.04 16.11
CA PHE A 168 2.95 -2.34 15.49
C PHE A 168 2.85 -3.46 16.53
N ARG A 169 2.12 -4.52 16.17
CA ARG A 169 2.03 -5.77 16.93
C ARG A 169 2.27 -6.98 15.99
N PRO A 170 3.35 -7.78 16.23
CA PRO A 170 4.49 -7.46 17.10
C PRO A 170 5.21 -6.18 16.67
N ALA A 171 6.00 -5.58 17.57
CA ALA A 171 6.75 -4.37 17.26
C ALA A 171 7.62 -4.55 16.01
N ALA A 172 7.67 -3.54 15.16
CA ALA A 172 8.48 -3.58 13.94
C ALA A 172 9.98 -3.60 14.29
N PRO A 173 10.84 -4.15 13.41
CA PRO A 173 12.29 -4.18 13.64
C PRO A 173 12.92 -2.78 13.67
N ALA A 174 12.30 -1.81 13.04
CA ALA A 174 12.76 -0.42 12.98
C ALA A 174 11.58 0.56 12.94
N ASP A 175 11.85 1.83 13.24
CA ASP A 175 10.90 2.90 13.03
C ASP A 175 10.56 3.04 11.55
N CYS A 176 9.29 3.25 11.30
CA CYS A 176 8.72 3.46 9.98
C CYS A 176 8.25 4.92 9.79
N VAL A 177 7.84 5.20 8.60
CA VAL A 177 7.28 6.48 8.18
C VAL A 177 6.30 6.23 7.03
N VAL A 178 5.32 7.09 6.89
CA VAL A 178 4.47 7.08 5.70
C VAL A 178 5.23 7.76 4.57
N LEU A 179 5.54 7.01 3.50
CA LEU A 179 5.98 7.58 2.24
C LEU A 179 4.74 8.01 1.46
N THR A 180 4.61 9.32 1.24
CA THR A 180 3.53 9.86 0.42
C THR A 180 3.98 10.02 -1.03
N ILE A 181 3.16 9.56 -1.95
CA ILE A 181 3.35 9.70 -3.40
C ILE A 181 2.11 10.42 -3.93
N ARG A 182 2.29 11.50 -4.65
CA ARG A 182 1.18 12.26 -5.25
C ARG A 182 1.47 12.49 -6.73
N ARG A 183 0.50 12.17 -7.59
CA ARG A 183 0.62 12.52 -9.01
C ARG A 183 0.58 14.04 -9.15
N ARG A 184 1.49 14.59 -9.96
CA ARG A 184 1.43 15.99 -10.35
C ARG A 184 0.16 16.18 -11.19
N THR A 185 -0.74 17.05 -10.76
CA THR A 185 -1.78 17.56 -11.63
C THR A 185 -1.08 18.28 -12.79
N ALA A 186 -1.42 17.94 -14.02
CA ALA A 186 -1.02 18.77 -15.14
C ALA A 186 -1.50 20.19 -14.80
N LEU A 187 -0.56 21.11 -14.54
CA LEU A 187 -0.88 22.52 -14.53
C LEU A 187 -1.62 22.76 -15.84
N GLY A 188 -2.88 23.18 -15.74
CA GLY A 188 -3.71 23.44 -16.90
C GLY A 188 -2.88 24.24 -17.89
N ARG A 189 -2.76 23.73 -19.12
CA ARG A 189 -2.32 24.55 -20.23
C ARG A 189 -3.37 25.65 -20.32
N GLY A 190 -3.08 26.76 -19.64
CA GLY A 190 -3.85 27.98 -19.79
C GLY A 190 -3.95 28.30 -21.25
N GLY A 191 -5.19 28.42 -21.74
CA GLY A 191 -5.48 28.87 -23.06
C GLY A 191 -4.76 30.19 -23.30
N ARG A 192 -4.17 30.26 -24.45
CA ARG A 192 -3.96 31.53 -25.20
C ARG A 192 -5.08 31.64 -26.22
#